data_7fe91fb6d8fc584cb5397280961d778b
#
_entry.id   7fe91fb6d8fc584cb5397280961d778b
#
_cell.length_a   1.000
_cell.length_b   1.000
_cell.length_c   1.000
_cell.angle_alpha   90.00
_cell.angle_beta   90.00
_cell.angle_gamma   90.00
#
_symmetry.space_group_name_H-M   'P 1'
#
loop_
_entity.id
_entity.type
_entity.pdbx_description
1 polymer ?
#
loop_
_entity_poly.entity_id
_entity_poly.type
_entity_poly.pdbx_seq_one_letter_code
_entity_poly.pdbx_strand_id
1 'polypeptide(L)'
;CLAERYSSDILIELPEVDAIVGTGDYDKIAEVIREAFKGEKPVICGHNDRTPDERLPRILSTPSYTAYLKIADGCDNNCTYCAIPMIRGHFRSRKIEDIVEEAENLAKNGVKELILIAQDTSRYGKDLYGEYSLDKLLEKLVTVDGIKWIRVHYFYPEAITDSLIDTMAKYDKICNYIDMPVQHGNNEILRRMARRTTQEQMVERINKIREKMPDCTIRTSIIVGFPGETEEQFNDLYEFVKKVRFDRMGAFTYSQEEDTPAADFPNQVDEEIKEERLDRLMTLQQGISLELNKAKLGKTLEVLVEGYDCLLYTSDAAD
;
A
#
# COMPACT_ATOMS: atom_id res chain seq x y z
N CYS A 1 6.16 -6.76 -12.34
CA CYS A 1 4.96 -7.62 -12.21
C CYS A 1 4.60 -8.30 -13.53
N LEU A 2 4.47 -7.52 -14.64
CA LEU A 2 4.17 -8.08 -15.96
C LEU A 2 5.19 -9.13 -16.36
N ALA A 3 6.49 -8.81 -16.26
CA ALA A 3 7.60 -9.70 -16.59
C ALA A 3 7.57 -11.03 -15.80
N GLU A 4 7.21 -10.99 -14.53
CA GLU A 4 7.15 -12.20 -13.70
C GLU A 4 5.97 -13.10 -14.06
N ARG A 5 4.82 -12.51 -14.40
CA ARG A 5 3.58 -13.24 -14.61
C ARG A 5 3.43 -13.77 -16.03
N TYR A 6 3.86 -13.00 -17.02
CA TYR A 6 3.61 -13.25 -18.45
C TYR A 6 4.89 -13.34 -19.27
N SER A 7 5.99 -13.84 -18.69
CA SER A 7 7.29 -13.87 -19.38
C SER A 7 7.27 -14.65 -20.72
N SER A 8 6.52 -15.76 -20.79
CA SER A 8 6.36 -16.54 -22.01
C SER A 8 5.53 -15.82 -23.07
N ASP A 9 4.44 -15.18 -22.66
CA ASP A 9 3.51 -14.53 -23.58
C ASP A 9 4.11 -13.25 -24.15
N ILE A 10 4.86 -12.50 -23.32
CA ILE A 10 5.60 -11.30 -23.77
C ILE A 10 6.53 -11.62 -24.93
N LEU A 11 7.26 -12.75 -24.89
CA LEU A 11 8.19 -13.10 -25.97
C LEU A 11 7.48 -13.46 -27.28
N ILE A 12 6.23 -13.94 -27.19
CA ILE A 12 5.41 -14.30 -28.34
C ILE A 12 4.71 -13.08 -28.93
N GLU A 13 4.08 -12.27 -28.04
CA GLU A 13 3.20 -11.17 -28.46
C GLU A 13 3.97 -9.86 -28.71
N LEU A 14 5.13 -9.68 -28.07
CA LEU A 14 5.98 -8.50 -28.18
C LEU A 14 7.40 -8.90 -28.65
N PRO A 15 7.57 -9.32 -29.91
CA PRO A 15 8.85 -9.81 -30.43
C PRO A 15 9.97 -8.77 -30.43
N GLU A 16 9.64 -7.48 -30.30
CA GLU A 16 10.57 -6.36 -30.14
C GLU A 16 11.23 -6.27 -28.76
N VAL A 17 10.76 -7.02 -27.76
CA VAL A 17 11.38 -7.06 -26.45
C VAL A 17 12.73 -7.77 -26.52
N ASP A 18 13.78 -7.11 -26.06
CA ASP A 18 15.15 -7.62 -26.09
C ASP A 18 15.50 -8.52 -24.91
N ALA A 19 14.85 -8.30 -23.74
CA ALA A 19 15.12 -9.08 -22.54
C ALA A 19 13.99 -8.98 -21.51
N ILE A 20 13.89 -9.98 -20.62
CA ILE A 20 12.90 -10.01 -19.54
C ILE A 20 13.59 -10.29 -18.21
N VAL A 21 13.28 -9.47 -17.18
CA VAL A 21 13.80 -9.64 -15.82
C VAL A 21 12.64 -9.66 -14.82
N GLY A 22 12.58 -10.69 -14.00
CA GLY A 22 11.58 -10.89 -12.96
C GLY A 22 11.79 -10.01 -11.73
N THR A 23 10.81 -10.06 -10.85
CA THR A 23 10.78 -9.21 -9.63
C THR A 23 11.87 -9.58 -8.61
N GLY A 24 12.37 -10.81 -8.61
CA GLY A 24 13.45 -11.29 -7.75
C GLY A 24 14.85 -11.13 -8.31
N ASP A 25 15.02 -10.62 -9.54
CA ASP A 25 16.29 -10.64 -10.25
C ASP A 25 16.75 -9.28 -10.80
N TYR A 26 16.14 -8.17 -10.35
CA TYR A 26 16.46 -6.82 -10.87
C TYR A 26 17.91 -6.39 -10.61
N ASP A 27 18.60 -6.99 -9.65
CA ASP A 27 20.03 -6.79 -9.39
C ASP A 27 20.92 -7.31 -10.52
N LYS A 28 20.41 -8.21 -11.39
CA LYS A 28 21.09 -8.75 -12.55
C LYS A 28 20.89 -7.91 -13.83
N ILE A 29 20.17 -6.79 -13.75
CA ILE A 29 19.79 -6.00 -14.93
C ILE A 29 20.98 -5.60 -15.81
N ALA A 30 22.13 -5.27 -15.22
CA ALA A 30 23.34 -4.89 -15.96
C ALA A 30 23.94 -6.05 -16.77
N GLU A 31 23.83 -7.28 -16.26
CA GLU A 31 24.25 -8.50 -16.97
C GLU A 31 23.32 -8.78 -18.14
N VAL A 32 22.01 -8.77 -17.86
CA VAL A 32 20.96 -8.97 -18.86
C VAL A 32 21.08 -7.99 -20.04
N ILE A 33 21.31 -6.72 -19.76
CA ILE A 33 21.52 -5.70 -20.81
C ILE A 33 22.75 -6.02 -21.67
N ARG A 34 23.86 -6.48 -21.04
CA ARG A 34 25.08 -6.85 -21.83
C ARG A 34 24.84 -8.04 -22.74
N GLU A 35 24.02 -8.99 -22.34
CA GLU A 35 23.65 -10.14 -23.17
C GLU A 35 22.71 -9.71 -24.29
N ALA A 36 21.75 -8.89 -24.07
CA ALA A 36 20.87 -8.33 -25.08
C ALA A 36 21.66 -7.57 -26.16
N PHE A 37 22.68 -6.79 -25.79
CA PHE A 37 23.57 -6.13 -26.76
C PHE A 37 24.42 -7.09 -27.60
N LYS A 38 24.55 -8.35 -27.22
CA LYS A 38 25.19 -9.40 -28.06
C LYS A 38 24.18 -10.04 -29.00
N GLY A 39 22.92 -9.63 -28.98
CA GLY A 39 21.85 -10.18 -29.81
C GLY A 39 21.17 -11.41 -29.22
N GLU A 40 21.41 -11.69 -27.93
CA GLU A 40 20.69 -12.71 -27.17
C GLU A 40 19.37 -12.10 -26.61
N LYS A 41 18.40 -12.96 -26.30
CA LYS A 41 17.14 -12.54 -25.65
C LYS A 41 17.02 -13.20 -24.26
N PRO A 42 17.80 -12.74 -23.27
CA PRO A 42 17.81 -13.37 -21.95
C PRO A 42 16.48 -13.18 -21.22
N VAL A 43 16.02 -14.25 -20.56
CA VAL A 43 14.84 -14.28 -19.72
C VAL A 43 15.24 -14.81 -18.34
N ILE A 44 15.18 -13.95 -17.35
CA ILE A 44 15.52 -14.29 -15.96
C ILE A 44 14.29 -13.98 -15.10
N CYS A 45 13.48 -15.00 -14.83
CA CYS A 45 12.22 -14.94 -14.08
C CYS A 45 12.06 -16.18 -13.21
N GLY A 46 11.02 -16.18 -12.34
CA GLY A 46 10.66 -17.35 -11.52
C GLY A 46 11.39 -17.41 -10.18
N HIS A 47 12.10 -16.35 -9.79
CA HIS A 47 12.81 -16.26 -8.52
C HIS A 47 12.14 -15.25 -7.58
N ASN A 48 10.81 -15.23 -7.55
CA ASN A 48 10.05 -14.24 -6.78
C ASN A 48 10.19 -14.38 -5.25
N ASP A 49 10.69 -15.54 -4.76
CA ASP A 49 11.07 -15.73 -3.35
C ASP A 49 12.50 -15.29 -3.01
N ARG A 50 13.27 -14.92 -4.03
CA ARG A 50 14.62 -14.39 -3.81
C ARG A 50 14.54 -12.94 -3.35
N THR A 51 15.39 -12.57 -2.39
CA THR A 51 15.62 -11.19 -2.01
C THR A 51 16.87 -10.70 -2.73
N PRO A 52 16.77 -9.79 -3.70
CA PRO A 52 17.93 -9.15 -4.33
C PRO A 52 18.80 -8.43 -3.30
N ASP A 53 20.09 -8.20 -3.61
CA ASP A 53 20.96 -7.42 -2.70
C ASP A 53 20.44 -5.97 -2.59
N GLU A 54 19.81 -5.66 -1.47
CA GLU A 54 19.16 -4.36 -1.21
C GLU A 54 20.16 -3.27 -0.82
N ARG A 55 21.45 -3.59 -0.68
CA ARG A 55 22.55 -2.64 -0.42
C ARG A 55 23.12 -2.05 -1.71
N LEU A 56 22.57 -2.45 -2.87
CA LEU A 56 22.97 -1.85 -4.15
C LEU A 56 22.71 -0.34 -4.14
N PRO A 57 23.62 0.46 -4.73
CA PRO A 57 23.40 1.88 -4.88
C PRO A 57 22.11 2.15 -5.68
N ARG A 58 21.29 3.06 -5.19
CA ARG A 58 20.08 3.49 -5.89
C ARG A 58 20.17 4.98 -6.27
N ILE A 59 19.70 5.30 -7.45
CA ILE A 59 19.46 6.67 -7.86
C ILE A 59 18.00 6.99 -7.56
N LEU A 60 17.76 8.06 -6.79
CA LEU A 60 16.40 8.49 -6.51
C LEU A 60 15.81 9.13 -7.75
N SER A 61 14.65 8.62 -8.18
CA SER A 61 13.82 9.25 -9.22
C SER A 61 12.70 10.12 -8.63
N THR A 62 12.51 10.05 -7.32
CA THR A 62 11.62 10.95 -6.57
C THR A 62 12.29 12.31 -6.35
N PRO A 63 11.51 13.37 -6.04
CA PRO A 63 12.07 14.62 -5.58
C PRO A 63 13.03 14.41 -4.41
N SER A 64 14.08 15.25 -4.31
CA SER A 64 15.17 15.07 -3.36
C SER A 64 14.77 15.10 -1.88
N TYR A 65 13.58 15.62 -1.57
CA TYR A 65 13.07 15.76 -0.20
C TYR A 65 12.25 14.55 0.27
N THR A 66 11.83 13.63 -0.62
CA THR A 66 11.04 12.46 -0.25
C THR A 66 11.60 11.19 -0.85
N ALA A 67 11.51 10.08 -0.13
CA ALA A 67 11.93 8.77 -0.62
C ALA A 67 11.05 7.65 -0.09
N TYR A 68 10.71 6.70 -0.98
CA TYR A 68 10.13 5.43 -0.58
C TYR A 68 11.22 4.51 0.00
N LEU A 69 10.94 3.93 1.14
CA LEU A 69 11.82 2.98 1.82
C LEU A 69 11.08 1.64 1.96
N LYS A 70 11.47 0.67 1.13
CA LYS A 70 10.89 -0.67 1.17
C LYS A 70 11.39 -1.39 2.41
N ILE A 71 10.49 -1.87 3.28
CA ILE A 71 10.82 -2.58 4.52
C ILE A 71 10.59 -4.08 4.45
N ALA A 72 9.77 -4.52 3.50
CA ALA A 72 9.50 -5.93 3.22
C ALA A 72 9.02 -6.10 1.77
N ASP A 73 9.00 -7.33 1.27
CA ASP A 73 8.47 -7.71 -0.04
C ASP A 73 7.66 -9.00 0.07
N GLY A 74 6.76 -9.24 -0.91
CA GLY A 74 5.88 -10.39 -0.91
C GLY A 74 4.68 -10.28 0.04
N CYS A 75 3.76 -11.25 0.00
CA CYS A 75 2.55 -11.22 0.80
C CYS A 75 1.97 -12.62 1.02
N ASP A 76 1.63 -12.97 2.27
CA ASP A 76 1.00 -14.23 2.65
C ASP A 76 -0.50 -14.08 3.01
N ASN A 77 -1.13 -12.95 2.70
CA ASN A 77 -2.54 -12.73 3.08
C ASN A 77 -3.52 -13.52 2.20
N ASN A 78 -3.11 -13.91 0.99
CA ASN A 78 -3.90 -14.76 0.08
C ASN A 78 -5.34 -14.26 -0.17
N CYS A 79 -5.51 -12.92 -0.29
CA CYS A 79 -6.79 -12.34 -0.65
C CYS A 79 -7.25 -12.88 -2.01
N THR A 80 -8.51 -13.31 -2.10
CA THR A 80 -9.03 -14.05 -3.26
C THR A 80 -9.03 -13.27 -4.58
N TYR A 81 -8.93 -11.96 -4.52
CA TYR A 81 -8.88 -11.04 -5.68
C TYR A 81 -7.48 -10.62 -6.08
N CYS A 82 -6.42 -11.14 -5.42
CA CYS A 82 -5.09 -10.54 -5.50
C CYS A 82 -4.05 -11.51 -6.09
N ALA A 83 -3.37 -11.07 -7.14
CA ALA A 83 -2.29 -11.81 -7.79
C ALA A 83 -0.90 -11.60 -7.14
N ILE A 84 -0.77 -10.75 -6.13
CA ILE A 84 0.53 -10.40 -5.53
C ILE A 84 1.31 -11.62 -5.02
N PRO A 85 0.72 -12.61 -4.32
CA PRO A 85 1.49 -13.78 -3.88
C PRO A 85 2.16 -14.54 -5.02
N MET A 86 1.50 -14.64 -6.19
CA MET A 86 2.07 -15.28 -7.39
C MET A 86 3.23 -14.47 -8.00
N ILE A 87 3.18 -13.14 -7.88
CA ILE A 87 4.13 -12.22 -8.52
C ILE A 87 5.34 -11.93 -7.62
N ARG A 88 5.10 -11.75 -6.31
CA ARG A 88 6.09 -11.30 -5.33
C ARG A 88 6.55 -12.38 -4.35
N GLY A 89 5.91 -13.58 -4.39
CA GLY A 89 6.21 -14.67 -3.48
C GLY A 89 5.82 -14.41 -2.04
N HIS A 90 6.40 -15.20 -1.14
CA HIS A 90 6.16 -15.11 0.30
C HIS A 90 6.65 -13.81 0.92
N PHE A 91 6.03 -13.42 2.03
CA PHE A 91 6.41 -12.22 2.77
C PHE A 91 7.83 -12.35 3.36
N ARG A 92 8.66 -11.34 3.09
CA ARG A 92 10.07 -11.28 3.53
C ARG A 92 10.39 -9.90 4.07
N SER A 93 10.68 -9.80 5.37
CA SER A 93 11.14 -8.57 6.02
C SER A 93 12.63 -8.33 5.76
N ARG A 94 13.01 -7.07 5.62
CA ARG A 94 14.39 -6.63 5.68
C ARG A 94 14.82 -6.48 7.14
N LYS A 95 16.11 -6.61 7.42
CA LYS A 95 16.65 -6.38 8.76
C LYS A 95 16.54 -4.90 9.16
N ILE A 96 16.31 -4.65 10.45
CA ILE A 96 16.21 -3.29 10.98
C ILE A 96 17.49 -2.50 10.67
N GLU A 97 18.65 -3.11 10.82
CA GLU A 97 19.96 -2.48 10.64
C GLU A 97 20.14 -2.00 9.18
N ASP A 98 19.79 -2.82 8.20
CA ASP A 98 19.91 -2.48 6.76
C ASP A 98 18.95 -1.34 6.39
N ILE A 99 17.73 -1.33 6.95
CA ILE A 99 16.74 -0.27 6.73
C ILE A 99 17.21 1.06 7.35
N VAL A 100 17.76 1.02 8.55
CA VAL A 100 18.27 2.22 9.24
C VAL A 100 19.47 2.79 8.49
N GLU A 101 20.42 1.95 8.04
CA GLU A 101 21.56 2.39 7.24
C GLU A 101 21.10 3.07 5.95
N GLU A 102 20.13 2.51 5.24
CA GLU A 102 19.55 3.14 4.04
C GLU A 102 18.89 4.48 4.39
N ALA A 103 18.12 4.56 5.49
CA ALA A 103 17.48 5.79 5.93
C ALA A 103 18.50 6.89 6.26
N GLU A 104 19.62 6.56 6.92
CA GLU A 104 20.71 7.49 7.19
C GLU A 104 21.36 8.01 5.90
N ASN A 105 21.56 7.11 4.92
CA ASN A 105 22.10 7.50 3.62
C ASN A 105 21.15 8.43 2.86
N LEU A 106 19.85 8.16 2.90
CA LEU A 106 18.82 9.02 2.32
C LEU A 106 18.80 10.40 3.01
N ALA A 107 18.88 10.43 4.33
CA ALA A 107 18.94 11.67 5.12
C ALA A 107 20.16 12.53 4.76
N LYS A 108 21.36 11.92 4.63
CA LYS A 108 22.60 12.59 4.19
C LYS A 108 22.46 13.20 2.79
N ASN A 109 21.64 12.60 1.93
CA ASN A 109 21.34 13.10 0.58
C ASN A 109 20.18 14.12 0.54
N GLY A 110 19.69 14.58 1.69
CA GLY A 110 18.74 15.68 1.80
C GLY A 110 17.28 15.27 1.93
N VAL A 111 16.96 13.98 1.93
CA VAL A 111 15.59 13.49 2.15
C VAL A 111 15.05 13.94 3.50
N LYS A 112 13.81 14.45 3.50
CA LYS A 112 13.09 14.95 4.70
C LYS A 112 11.94 14.03 5.10
N GLU A 113 11.29 13.40 4.14
CA GLU A 113 10.21 12.46 4.38
C GLU A 113 10.59 11.06 3.89
N LEU A 114 10.49 10.06 4.79
CA LEU A 114 10.56 8.64 4.45
C LEU A 114 9.15 8.07 4.38
N ILE A 115 8.84 7.40 3.27
CA ILE A 115 7.58 6.68 3.09
C ILE A 115 7.88 5.19 3.15
N LEU A 116 7.54 4.55 4.26
CA LEU A 116 7.73 3.12 4.46
C LEU A 116 6.69 2.34 3.66
N ILE A 117 7.16 1.39 2.84
CA ILE A 117 6.31 0.58 1.98
C ILE A 117 6.61 -0.91 2.07
N ALA A 118 5.58 -1.70 1.94
CA ALA A 118 5.56 -3.14 1.68
C ALA A 118 4.17 -3.49 1.11
N GLN A 119 3.89 -4.75 0.79
CA GLN A 119 2.54 -5.21 0.50
C GLN A 119 1.67 -5.27 1.76
N ASP A 120 2.30 -5.42 2.93
CA ASP A 120 1.69 -5.38 4.26
C ASP A 120 2.75 -4.91 5.26
N THR A 121 2.80 -3.61 5.55
CA THR A 121 3.80 -3.05 6.48
C THR A 121 3.55 -3.45 7.92
N SER A 122 2.28 -3.64 8.31
CA SER A 122 1.90 -4.00 9.68
C SER A 122 2.42 -5.38 10.11
N ARG A 123 2.72 -6.27 9.13
CA ARG A 123 3.26 -7.61 9.37
C ARG A 123 4.78 -7.63 9.54
N TYR A 124 5.46 -6.51 9.36
CA TYR A 124 6.91 -6.42 9.43
C TYR A 124 7.51 -7.12 10.65
N GLY A 125 8.54 -7.91 10.40
CA GLY A 125 9.32 -8.62 11.42
C GLY A 125 8.74 -9.96 11.86
N LYS A 126 7.49 -10.29 11.51
CA LYS A 126 6.86 -11.55 11.95
C LYS A 126 7.60 -12.79 11.46
N ASP A 127 8.09 -12.75 10.22
CA ASP A 127 8.89 -13.81 9.59
C ASP A 127 10.33 -13.87 10.13
N LEU A 128 10.94 -12.70 10.38
CA LEU A 128 12.36 -12.55 10.70
C LEU A 128 12.63 -12.64 12.21
N TYR A 129 11.73 -12.07 13.04
CA TYR A 129 11.91 -11.97 14.50
C TYR A 129 10.88 -12.79 15.31
N GLY A 130 9.89 -13.41 14.63
CA GLY A 130 8.83 -14.19 15.29
C GLY A 130 7.68 -13.33 15.84
N GLU A 131 7.76 -12.01 15.77
CA GLU A 131 6.76 -11.05 16.28
C GLU A 131 6.58 -9.86 15.33
N TYR A 132 5.44 -9.17 15.44
CA TYR A 132 5.25 -7.89 14.75
C TYR A 132 6.23 -6.86 15.33
N SER A 133 7.07 -6.26 14.50
CA SER A 133 8.20 -5.43 14.94
C SER A 133 8.25 -4.06 14.22
N LEU A 134 7.15 -3.63 13.62
CA LEU A 134 7.09 -2.32 12.97
C LEU A 134 7.29 -1.18 13.97
N ASP A 135 6.74 -1.30 15.18
CA ASP A 135 6.97 -0.37 16.28
C ASP A 135 8.46 -0.23 16.63
N LYS A 136 9.19 -1.35 16.73
CA LYS A 136 10.63 -1.36 16.99
C LYS A 136 11.45 -0.73 15.85
N LEU A 137 11.05 -0.99 14.61
CA LEU A 137 11.67 -0.34 13.45
C LEU A 137 11.45 1.18 13.51
N LEU A 138 10.22 1.62 13.77
CA LEU A 138 9.89 3.05 13.89
C LEU A 138 10.69 3.73 15.00
N GLU A 139 10.84 3.09 16.17
CA GLU A 139 11.67 3.60 17.27
C GLU A 139 13.15 3.78 16.88
N LYS A 140 13.65 3.01 15.94
CA LYS A 140 15.00 3.21 15.40
C LYS A 140 15.03 4.31 14.34
N LEU A 141 14.06 4.35 13.45
CA LEU A 141 14.01 5.35 12.38
C LEU A 141 13.81 6.78 12.90
N VAL A 142 13.08 6.98 14.00
CA VAL A 142 12.91 8.32 14.58
C VAL A 142 14.21 8.92 15.09
N THR A 143 15.24 8.10 15.38
CA THR A 143 16.56 8.57 15.81
C THR A 143 17.45 9.04 14.65
N VAL A 144 17.06 8.77 13.40
CA VAL A 144 17.84 9.20 12.23
C VAL A 144 17.77 10.72 12.09
N ASP A 145 18.95 11.35 12.14
CA ASP A 145 19.07 12.79 11.97
C ASP A 145 18.81 13.22 10.52
N GLY A 146 18.19 14.38 10.35
CA GLY A 146 17.89 14.95 9.04
C GLY A 146 16.52 14.55 8.48
N ILE A 147 15.92 13.42 8.93
CA ILE A 147 14.55 13.03 8.60
C ILE A 147 13.59 13.84 9.48
N LYS A 148 12.59 14.43 8.84
CA LYS A 148 11.53 15.22 9.48
C LYS A 148 10.27 14.37 9.69
N TRP A 149 9.87 13.59 8.68
CA TRP A 149 8.65 12.79 8.69
C TRP A 149 8.89 11.34 8.27
N ILE A 150 8.19 10.45 8.95
CA ILE A 150 8.13 9.02 8.64
C ILE A 150 6.65 8.68 8.43
N ARG A 151 6.30 8.38 7.19
CA ARG A 151 4.96 7.95 6.80
C ARG A 151 4.96 6.46 6.56
N VAL A 152 3.91 5.76 6.99
CA VAL A 152 3.75 4.32 6.76
C VAL A 152 2.50 4.07 5.93
N HIS A 153 2.64 3.27 4.87
CA HIS A 153 1.54 2.87 4.01
C HIS A 153 1.21 1.39 4.20
N TYR A 154 0.01 0.99 3.79
CA TYR A 154 -0.46 -0.41 3.64
C TYR A 154 -0.50 -1.20 4.96
N PHE A 155 -1.33 -0.72 5.89
CA PHE A 155 -1.65 -1.46 7.11
C PHE A 155 -2.78 -2.46 6.88
N TYR A 156 -2.66 -3.64 7.46
CA TYR A 156 -3.81 -4.55 7.62
C TYR A 156 -4.41 -4.40 9.02
N PRO A 157 -5.75 -4.23 9.14
CA PRO A 157 -6.40 -3.92 10.41
C PRO A 157 -6.05 -4.88 11.55
N GLU A 158 -6.01 -6.17 11.24
CA GLU A 158 -5.72 -7.26 12.19
C GLU A 158 -4.29 -7.28 12.73
N ALA A 159 -3.34 -6.65 12.03
CA ALA A 159 -1.93 -6.62 12.41
C ALA A 159 -1.48 -5.29 13.05
N ILE A 160 -2.38 -4.31 13.14
CA ILE A 160 -2.12 -3.07 13.87
C ILE A 160 -2.21 -3.36 15.38
N THR A 161 -1.07 -3.47 16.05
CA THR A 161 -0.98 -3.75 17.49
C THR A 161 -1.19 -2.47 18.31
N ASP A 162 -1.50 -2.64 19.60
CA ASP A 162 -1.58 -1.52 20.54
C ASP A 162 -0.23 -0.83 20.72
N SER A 163 0.86 -1.62 20.77
CA SER A 163 2.24 -1.11 20.82
C SER A 163 2.56 -0.22 19.62
N LEU A 164 2.13 -0.60 18.42
CA LEU A 164 2.31 0.21 17.22
C LEU A 164 1.56 1.54 17.32
N ILE A 165 0.29 1.53 17.76
CA ILE A 165 -0.50 2.75 17.95
C ILE A 165 0.16 3.66 18.98
N ASP A 166 0.60 3.11 20.12
CA ASP A 166 1.27 3.87 21.17
C ASP A 166 2.61 4.46 20.69
N THR A 167 3.37 3.72 19.88
CA THR A 167 4.63 4.20 19.27
C THR A 167 4.36 5.34 18.28
N MET A 168 3.35 5.19 17.42
CA MET A 168 2.98 6.25 16.46
C MET A 168 2.52 7.52 17.18
N ALA A 169 1.71 7.39 18.22
CA ALA A 169 1.23 8.52 19.01
C ALA A 169 2.35 9.22 19.83
N LYS A 170 3.43 8.51 20.15
CA LYS A 170 4.53 9.01 20.99
C LYS A 170 5.51 9.93 20.27
N TYR A 171 5.73 9.72 18.98
CA TYR A 171 6.82 10.36 18.24
C TYR A 171 6.31 11.30 17.14
N ASP A 172 6.49 12.59 17.29
CA ASP A 172 6.07 13.63 16.32
C ASP A 172 6.66 13.47 14.90
N LYS A 173 7.80 12.77 14.78
CA LYS A 173 8.36 12.43 13.46
C LYS A 173 7.52 11.43 12.69
N ILE A 174 6.70 10.62 13.35
CA ILE A 174 5.83 9.65 12.70
C ILE A 174 4.53 10.38 12.35
N CYS A 175 4.18 10.38 11.07
CA CYS A 175 2.97 11.02 10.61
C CYS A 175 1.72 10.40 11.27
N ASN A 176 0.82 11.23 11.77
CA ASN A 176 -0.52 10.81 12.22
C ASN A 176 -1.37 10.44 11.00
N TYR A 177 -0.98 9.37 10.33
CA TYR A 177 -1.55 8.90 9.08
C TYR A 177 -1.58 7.36 9.05
N ILE A 178 -2.74 6.80 8.80
CA ILE A 178 -2.95 5.36 8.68
C ILE A 178 -3.58 5.08 7.31
N ASP A 179 -2.85 4.37 6.44
CA ASP A 179 -3.36 3.85 5.17
C ASP A 179 -3.78 2.39 5.37
N MET A 180 -5.06 2.17 5.59
CA MET A 180 -5.63 0.88 5.97
C MET A 180 -6.69 0.43 4.97
N PRO A 181 -6.32 -0.30 3.90
CA PRO A 181 -7.25 -0.83 2.92
C PRO A 181 -8.19 -1.85 3.54
N VAL A 182 -9.41 -1.44 3.91
CA VAL A 182 -10.41 -2.34 4.53
C VAL A 182 -11.11 -3.23 3.50
N GLN A 183 -11.14 -2.81 2.25
CA GLN A 183 -11.68 -3.46 1.06
C GLN A 183 -13.20 -3.54 1.02
N HIS A 184 -13.87 -3.87 2.12
CA HIS A 184 -15.34 -3.92 2.23
C HIS A 184 -15.81 -3.71 3.68
N GLY A 185 -17.11 -3.41 3.87
CA GLY A 185 -17.75 -3.24 5.18
C GLY A 185 -18.66 -4.40 5.59
N ASN A 186 -19.02 -5.32 4.69
CA ASN A 186 -19.88 -6.45 5.01
C ASN A 186 -19.05 -7.71 5.34
N ASN A 187 -19.35 -8.37 6.46
CA ASN A 187 -18.56 -9.51 6.98
C ASN A 187 -18.56 -10.73 6.05
N GLU A 188 -19.67 -10.98 5.32
CA GLU A 188 -19.74 -12.10 4.38
C GLU A 188 -18.84 -11.86 3.17
N ILE A 189 -18.84 -10.65 2.62
CA ILE A 189 -17.95 -10.26 1.52
C ILE A 189 -16.50 -10.29 1.97
N LEU A 190 -16.17 -9.75 3.15
CA LEU A 190 -14.82 -9.83 3.72
C LEU A 190 -14.33 -11.28 3.84
N ARG A 191 -15.18 -12.18 4.31
CA ARG A 191 -14.86 -13.62 4.39
C ARG A 191 -14.60 -14.23 3.02
N ARG A 192 -15.40 -13.87 1.99
CA ARG A 192 -15.20 -14.33 0.60
C ARG A 192 -13.95 -13.73 -0.03
N MET A 193 -13.57 -12.52 0.34
CA MET A 193 -12.30 -11.88 -0.02
C MET A 193 -11.08 -12.50 0.70
N ALA A 194 -11.29 -13.48 1.59
CA ALA A 194 -10.29 -14.05 2.50
C ALA A 194 -9.64 -12.99 3.42
N ARG A 195 -10.40 -11.94 3.79
CA ARG A 195 -10.00 -10.98 4.82
C ARG A 195 -10.27 -11.60 6.20
N ARG A 196 -9.32 -11.41 7.12
CA ARG A 196 -9.34 -12.05 8.45
C ARG A 196 -9.96 -11.17 9.53
N THR A 197 -10.47 -10.01 9.15
CA THR A 197 -11.08 -9.02 10.04
C THR A 197 -12.57 -8.89 9.77
N THR A 198 -13.34 -8.47 10.78
CA THR A 198 -14.76 -8.14 10.67
C THR A 198 -14.98 -6.63 10.74
N GLN A 199 -16.16 -6.16 10.32
CA GLN A 199 -16.57 -4.75 10.42
C GLN A 199 -16.41 -4.23 11.85
N GLU A 200 -16.83 -5.00 12.85
CA GLU A 200 -16.79 -4.63 14.27
C GLU A 200 -15.34 -4.44 14.74
N GLN A 201 -14.45 -5.37 14.37
CA GLN A 201 -13.03 -5.28 14.71
C GLN A 201 -12.36 -4.07 14.04
N MET A 202 -12.72 -3.77 12.79
CA MET A 202 -12.23 -2.57 12.10
C MET A 202 -12.68 -1.29 12.80
N VAL A 203 -13.96 -1.21 13.17
CA VAL A 203 -14.51 -0.06 13.90
C VAL A 203 -13.82 0.12 15.25
N GLU A 204 -13.64 -0.96 16.01
CA GLU A 204 -12.91 -0.94 17.28
C GLU A 204 -11.49 -0.42 17.12
N ARG A 205 -10.76 -0.94 16.11
CA ARG A 205 -9.38 -0.53 15.82
C ARG A 205 -9.29 0.94 15.44
N ILE A 206 -10.19 1.41 14.57
CA ILE A 206 -10.27 2.82 14.15
C ILE A 206 -10.58 3.73 15.34
N ASN A 207 -11.52 3.34 16.20
CA ASN A 207 -11.85 4.13 17.41
C ASN A 207 -10.63 4.24 18.33
N LYS A 208 -9.90 3.16 18.54
CA LYS A 208 -8.68 3.16 19.35
C LYS A 208 -7.58 4.05 18.76
N ILE A 209 -7.39 4.03 17.42
CA ILE A 209 -6.47 4.93 16.74
C ILE A 209 -6.87 6.39 16.99
N ARG A 210 -8.14 6.73 16.81
CA ARG A 210 -8.65 8.10 17.01
C ARG A 210 -8.60 8.57 18.47
N GLU A 211 -8.76 7.65 19.42
CA GLU A 211 -8.60 7.95 20.84
C GLU A 211 -7.15 8.36 21.17
N LYS A 212 -6.18 7.61 20.64
CA LYS A 212 -4.75 7.86 20.89
C LYS A 212 -4.18 8.99 20.03
N MET A 213 -4.68 9.15 18.81
CA MET A 213 -4.26 10.14 17.82
C MET A 213 -5.48 10.87 17.23
N PRO A 214 -6.05 11.86 17.94
CA PRO A 214 -7.29 12.53 17.53
C PRO A 214 -7.21 13.23 16.16
N ASP A 215 -6.00 13.66 15.75
CA ASP A 215 -5.74 14.32 14.47
C ASP A 215 -5.31 13.33 13.36
N CYS A 216 -5.39 12.01 13.62
CA CYS A 216 -4.97 11.01 12.66
C CYS A 216 -5.85 11.04 11.41
N THR A 217 -5.20 11.15 10.26
CA THR A 217 -5.84 10.97 8.96
C THR A 217 -5.90 9.48 8.63
N ILE A 218 -7.09 8.93 8.46
CA ILE A 218 -7.29 7.54 8.08
C ILE A 218 -7.70 7.48 6.61
N ARG A 219 -6.82 6.88 5.80
CA ARG A 219 -7.07 6.56 4.39
C ARG A 219 -7.48 5.10 4.26
N THR A 220 -8.36 4.81 3.32
CA THR A 220 -8.77 3.44 3.01
C THR A 220 -8.91 3.22 1.50
N SER A 221 -8.98 1.95 1.11
CA SER A 221 -9.38 1.51 -0.24
C SER A 221 -10.52 0.51 -0.11
N ILE A 222 -11.49 0.61 -1.03
CA ILE A 222 -12.71 -0.19 -1.08
C ILE A 222 -12.83 -0.82 -2.46
N ILE A 223 -13.36 -2.05 -2.52
CA ILE A 223 -13.76 -2.72 -3.76
C ILE A 223 -15.27 -2.92 -3.72
N VAL A 224 -15.97 -2.42 -4.73
CA VAL A 224 -17.41 -2.62 -4.94
C VAL A 224 -17.67 -3.63 -6.06
N GLY A 225 -18.81 -4.31 -6.00
CA GLY A 225 -19.18 -5.28 -7.03
C GLY A 225 -18.33 -6.55 -6.99
N PHE A 226 -17.85 -6.96 -5.81
CA PHE A 226 -17.19 -8.25 -5.64
C PHE A 226 -18.15 -9.40 -6.02
N PRO A 227 -17.69 -10.50 -6.65
CA PRO A 227 -18.57 -11.55 -7.11
C PRO A 227 -19.60 -11.99 -6.07
N GLY A 228 -20.89 -11.91 -6.42
CA GLY A 228 -22.04 -12.22 -5.57
C GLY A 228 -22.37 -11.19 -4.49
N GLU A 229 -21.81 -9.98 -4.56
CA GLU A 229 -22.24 -8.86 -3.71
C GLU A 229 -23.68 -8.47 -4.05
N THR A 230 -24.57 -8.53 -3.06
CA THR A 230 -25.98 -8.12 -3.20
C THR A 230 -26.13 -6.64 -2.89
N GLU A 231 -27.30 -6.06 -3.24
CA GLU A 231 -27.63 -4.67 -2.91
C GLU A 231 -27.68 -4.45 -1.37
N GLU A 232 -28.14 -5.44 -0.62
CA GLU A 232 -28.15 -5.37 0.85
C GLU A 232 -26.74 -5.30 1.41
N GLN A 233 -25.81 -6.13 0.89
CA GLN A 233 -24.41 -6.13 1.31
C GLN A 233 -23.68 -4.85 0.91
N PHE A 234 -24.02 -4.27 -0.25
CA PHE A 234 -23.52 -2.94 -0.62
C PHE A 234 -24.06 -1.85 0.31
N ASN A 235 -25.33 -1.89 0.69
CA ASN A 235 -25.88 -0.94 1.66
C ASN A 235 -25.21 -1.06 3.04
N ASP A 236 -24.83 -2.25 3.49
CA ASP A 236 -24.02 -2.43 4.71
C ASP A 236 -22.67 -1.72 4.58
N LEU A 237 -22.01 -1.84 3.43
CA LEU A 237 -20.76 -1.12 3.15
C LEU A 237 -20.98 0.40 3.17
N TYR A 238 -22.05 0.89 2.54
CA TYR A 238 -22.39 2.31 2.48
C TYR A 238 -22.60 2.89 3.90
N GLU A 239 -23.40 2.23 4.73
CA GLU A 239 -23.63 2.65 6.13
C GLU A 239 -22.36 2.53 7.00
N PHE A 240 -21.50 1.54 6.71
CA PHE A 240 -20.19 1.43 7.36
C PHE A 240 -19.31 2.65 7.05
N VAL A 241 -19.17 3.04 5.78
CA VAL A 241 -18.38 4.21 5.38
C VAL A 241 -18.95 5.50 5.99
N LYS A 242 -20.27 5.66 5.95
CA LYS A 242 -20.98 6.79 6.57
C LYS A 242 -20.77 6.90 8.08
N LYS A 243 -20.71 5.75 8.78
CA LYS A 243 -20.46 5.67 10.22
C LYS A 243 -19.00 5.96 10.56
N VAL A 244 -18.07 5.33 9.84
CA VAL A 244 -16.62 5.42 10.11
C VAL A 244 -16.05 6.77 9.71
N ARG A 245 -16.52 7.36 8.60
CA ARG A 245 -16.08 8.66 8.10
C ARG A 245 -14.56 8.70 7.87
N PHE A 246 -14.11 7.96 6.90
CA PHE A 246 -12.70 7.98 6.48
C PHE A 246 -12.32 9.38 5.96
N ASP A 247 -11.11 9.85 6.29
CA ASP A 247 -10.62 11.14 5.81
C ASP A 247 -10.35 11.12 4.31
N ARG A 248 -9.82 10.00 3.82
CA ARG A 248 -9.54 9.73 2.42
C ARG A 248 -9.98 8.31 2.07
N MET A 249 -10.59 8.17 0.90
CA MET A 249 -11.01 6.86 0.40
C MET A 249 -10.83 6.82 -1.10
N GLY A 250 -10.17 5.77 -1.59
CA GLY A 250 -10.26 5.34 -2.98
C GLY A 250 -11.21 4.15 -3.07
N ALA A 251 -12.15 4.18 -4.01
CA ALA A 251 -12.98 3.03 -4.30
C ALA A 251 -12.78 2.59 -5.75
N PHE A 252 -12.88 1.28 -5.99
CA PHE A 252 -12.64 0.64 -7.28
C PHE A 252 -13.74 -0.38 -7.53
N THR A 253 -14.13 -0.56 -8.78
CA THR A 253 -14.93 -1.72 -9.18
C THR A 253 -14.05 -2.96 -9.11
N TYR A 254 -14.64 -4.10 -8.73
CA TYR A 254 -13.94 -5.38 -8.82
C TYR A 254 -13.57 -5.68 -10.27
N SER A 255 -12.31 -5.94 -10.52
CA SER A 255 -11.79 -6.44 -11.80
C SER A 255 -11.51 -7.93 -11.69
N GLN A 256 -11.98 -8.70 -12.66
CA GLN A 256 -11.75 -10.13 -12.75
C GLN A 256 -10.31 -10.38 -13.20
N GLU A 257 -9.45 -10.71 -12.25
CA GLU A 257 -8.02 -10.91 -12.47
C GLU A 257 -7.71 -12.39 -12.67
N GLU A 258 -7.07 -12.73 -13.78
CA GLU A 258 -6.70 -14.11 -14.13
C GLU A 258 -5.96 -14.82 -12.99
N ASP A 259 -6.14 -16.14 -12.88
CA ASP A 259 -5.49 -17.01 -11.89
C ASP A 259 -5.78 -16.66 -10.43
N THR A 260 -6.69 -15.72 -10.17
CA THR A 260 -7.13 -15.44 -8.80
C THR A 260 -8.39 -16.24 -8.47
N PRO A 261 -8.55 -16.73 -7.22
CA PRO A 261 -9.75 -17.49 -6.85
C PRO A 261 -11.07 -16.76 -7.13
N ALA A 262 -11.10 -15.43 -6.96
CA ALA A 262 -12.32 -14.64 -7.18
C ALA A 262 -12.72 -14.55 -8.66
N ALA A 263 -11.80 -14.79 -9.59
CA ALA A 263 -12.11 -14.81 -11.01
C ALA A 263 -13.09 -15.95 -11.37
N ASP A 264 -12.99 -17.06 -10.66
CA ASP A 264 -13.82 -18.26 -10.86
C ASP A 264 -15.09 -18.28 -9.98
N PHE A 265 -15.29 -17.26 -9.15
CA PHE A 265 -16.48 -17.21 -8.31
C PHE A 265 -17.75 -17.01 -9.15
N PRO A 266 -18.84 -17.73 -8.83
CA PRO A 266 -20.13 -17.52 -9.48
C PRO A 266 -20.73 -16.14 -9.14
N ASN A 267 -21.72 -15.74 -9.92
CA ASN A 267 -22.47 -14.52 -9.71
C ASN A 267 -21.59 -13.25 -9.80
N GLN A 268 -20.79 -13.18 -10.87
CA GLN A 268 -20.09 -11.94 -11.21
C GLN A 268 -21.13 -10.81 -11.34
N VAL A 269 -20.83 -9.65 -10.79
CA VAL A 269 -21.72 -8.48 -10.81
C VAL A 269 -21.54 -7.75 -12.14
N ASP A 270 -22.64 -7.32 -12.76
CA ASP A 270 -22.64 -6.56 -14.02
C ASP A 270 -21.89 -5.22 -13.85
N GLU A 271 -21.15 -4.80 -14.89
CA GLU A 271 -20.34 -3.57 -14.85
C GLU A 271 -21.19 -2.33 -14.54
N GLU A 272 -22.39 -2.21 -15.11
CA GLU A 272 -23.31 -1.11 -14.84
C GLU A 272 -23.67 -0.98 -13.35
N ILE A 273 -23.86 -2.14 -12.67
CA ILE A 273 -24.14 -2.17 -11.23
C ILE A 273 -22.90 -1.78 -10.42
N LYS A 274 -21.71 -2.23 -10.83
CA LYS A 274 -20.46 -1.87 -10.19
C LYS A 274 -20.21 -0.35 -10.28
N GLU A 275 -20.42 0.24 -11.46
CA GLU A 275 -20.23 1.67 -11.69
C GLU A 275 -21.25 2.50 -10.88
N GLU A 276 -22.52 2.08 -10.83
CA GLU A 276 -23.54 2.73 -10.00
C GLU A 276 -23.15 2.72 -8.52
N ARG A 277 -22.71 1.56 -8.00
CA ARG A 277 -22.26 1.43 -6.60
C ARG A 277 -21.04 2.29 -6.31
N LEU A 278 -20.09 2.32 -7.25
CA LEU A 278 -18.90 3.17 -7.14
C LEU A 278 -19.29 4.65 -7.05
N ASP A 279 -20.15 5.13 -7.93
CA ASP A 279 -20.61 6.54 -7.95
C ASP A 279 -21.34 6.92 -6.65
N ARG A 280 -22.25 6.07 -6.18
CA ARG A 280 -22.95 6.28 -4.90
C ARG A 280 -22.00 6.38 -3.73
N LEU A 281 -21.01 5.49 -3.66
CA LEU A 281 -20.04 5.44 -2.57
C LEU A 281 -19.08 6.63 -2.62
N MET A 282 -18.60 7.01 -3.81
CA MET A 282 -17.71 8.15 -3.99
C MET A 282 -18.43 9.48 -3.73
N THR A 283 -19.70 9.60 -4.11
CA THR A 283 -20.52 10.77 -3.76
C THR A 283 -20.65 10.95 -2.24
N LEU A 284 -20.90 9.85 -1.50
CA LEU A 284 -20.89 9.89 -0.03
C LEU A 284 -19.54 10.37 0.50
N GLN A 285 -18.45 9.79 0.00
CA GLN A 285 -17.10 10.14 0.47
C GLN A 285 -16.72 11.59 0.17
N GLN A 286 -17.11 12.13 -0.99
CA GLN A 286 -16.90 13.55 -1.32
C GLN A 286 -17.53 14.47 -0.26
N GLY A 287 -18.77 14.17 0.16
CA GLY A 287 -19.46 14.88 1.22
C GLY A 287 -18.70 14.81 2.55
N ILE A 288 -18.26 13.62 2.96
CA ILE A 288 -17.47 13.38 4.18
C ILE A 288 -16.16 14.16 4.13
N SER A 289 -15.40 14.04 3.03
CA SER A 289 -14.12 14.72 2.86
C SER A 289 -14.26 16.24 2.88
N LEU A 290 -15.32 16.78 2.28
CA LEU A 290 -15.62 18.21 2.31
C LEU A 290 -15.87 18.71 3.74
N GLU A 291 -16.66 17.99 4.52
CA GLU A 291 -16.94 18.35 5.93
C GLU A 291 -15.66 18.30 6.78
N LEU A 292 -14.87 17.23 6.66
CA LEU A 292 -13.62 17.07 7.40
C LEU A 292 -12.57 18.13 7.01
N ASN A 293 -12.50 18.52 5.72
CA ASN A 293 -11.61 19.59 5.27
C ASN A 293 -12.08 20.96 5.77
N LYS A 294 -13.41 21.24 5.77
CA LYS A 294 -13.96 22.47 6.36
C LYS A 294 -13.60 22.62 7.84
N ALA A 295 -13.55 21.52 8.60
CA ALA A 295 -13.13 21.52 10.00
C ALA A 295 -11.64 21.90 10.22
N LYS A 296 -10.84 21.90 9.16
CA LYS A 296 -9.42 22.32 9.18
C LYS A 296 -9.24 23.81 8.87
N LEU A 297 -10.26 24.52 8.41
CA LEU A 297 -10.18 25.95 8.12
C LEU A 297 -9.81 26.75 9.37
N GLY A 298 -8.87 27.68 9.23
CA GLY A 298 -8.36 28.49 10.32
C GLY A 298 -7.27 27.81 11.17
N LYS A 299 -6.91 26.56 10.89
CA LYS A 299 -5.76 25.89 11.53
C LYS A 299 -4.48 26.19 10.77
N THR A 300 -3.38 26.33 11.51
CA THR A 300 -2.03 26.38 10.94
C THR A 300 -1.48 24.95 10.88
N LEU A 301 -1.07 24.51 9.69
CA LEU A 301 -0.51 23.17 9.46
C LEU A 301 0.89 23.31 8.89
N GLU A 302 1.80 22.43 9.30
CA GLU A 302 3.12 22.30 8.67
C GLU A 302 2.98 21.45 7.40
N VAL A 303 3.56 21.93 6.30
CA VAL A 303 3.46 21.27 4.99
C VAL A 303 4.84 21.13 4.35
N LEU A 304 5.00 20.09 3.53
CA LEU A 304 6.14 19.94 2.64
C LEU A 304 5.78 20.62 1.31
N VAL A 305 6.61 21.58 0.90
CA VAL A 305 6.43 22.24 -0.42
C VAL A 305 7.02 21.32 -1.48
N GLU A 306 6.18 20.76 -2.33
CA GLU A 306 6.58 19.78 -3.35
C GLU A 306 6.94 20.42 -4.70
N GLY A 307 6.50 21.63 -4.95
CA GLY A 307 6.79 22.37 -6.20
C GLY A 307 6.12 23.71 -6.27
N TYR A 308 6.34 24.37 -7.39
CA TYR A 308 5.68 25.62 -7.77
C TYR A 308 4.94 25.41 -9.08
N ASP A 309 3.64 25.68 -9.11
CA ASP A 309 2.89 25.83 -10.34
C ASP A 309 2.78 27.31 -10.65
N CYS A 310 3.27 27.75 -11.83
CA CYS A 310 3.28 29.15 -12.21
C CYS A 310 1.93 29.65 -12.76
N LEU A 311 0.96 28.78 -12.99
CA LEU A 311 -0.35 29.17 -13.57
C LEU A 311 -1.50 29.03 -12.58
N LEU A 312 -1.50 28.01 -11.77
CA LEU A 312 -2.49 27.80 -10.72
C LEU A 312 -1.82 26.94 -9.66
N TYR A 313 -1.52 27.53 -8.52
CA TYR A 313 -1.14 26.74 -7.39
C TYR A 313 -2.37 25.99 -6.89
N THR A 314 -2.60 24.82 -7.45
CA THR A 314 -3.41 23.81 -6.80
C THR A 314 -2.44 22.92 -6.03
N SER A 315 -2.28 23.14 -4.74
CA SER A 315 -1.91 22.03 -3.89
C SER A 315 -3.07 21.06 -3.98
N ASP A 316 -3.05 20.17 -4.94
CA ASP A 316 -3.97 19.06 -5.02
C ASP A 316 -3.66 18.07 -3.92
N ALA A 317 -3.77 18.56 -2.72
CA ALA A 317 -4.04 17.77 -1.56
C ALA A 317 -5.49 17.26 -1.58
N ALA A 318 -6.17 17.34 -2.71
CA ALA A 318 -7.57 17.00 -2.87
C ALA A 318 -7.80 15.75 -3.71
N ASP A 319 -6.75 15.17 -4.31
CA ASP A 319 -6.85 13.86 -4.95
C ASP A 319 -6.54 12.72 -4.00
#